data_196da8d5c8f66e699c965aae0e521e1f
#
_entry.id   196da8d5c8f66e699c965aae0e521e1f
#
_cell.length_a   1.000
_cell.length_b   1.000
_cell.length_c   1.000
_cell.angle_alpha   90.00
_cell.angle_beta   90.00
_cell.angle_gamma   90.00
#
_symmetry.space_group_name_H-M   'P 1'
#
loop_
_entity.id
_entity.type
_entity.pdbx_description
1 polymer ?
#
loop_
_entity_poly.entity_id
_entity_poly.type
_entity_poly.pdbx_seq_one_letter_code
_entity_poly.pdbx_strand_id
1 'polypeptide(L)'
;ALPILLDIISFNEYVGWYDGDSEKCDRVNWTFDTQKPVFISELGGGALYGRHGSPKERFTEEYQEDLYIRHVNMLKRIPGLAGTTPWILKDFRSPRRHVPEIQDDFNRKGLVSDKGQKKKAFFVLQKWYKELTEAYK
;
A
#
# COMPACT_ATOMS: atom_id res chain seq x y z
N ALA A 1 -4.62 25.61 -7.41
CA ALA A 1 -5.76 26.35 -6.80
C ALA A 1 -6.57 25.49 -5.82
N LEU A 2 -6.75 24.18 -6.07
CA LEU A 2 -7.51 23.29 -5.18
C LEU A 2 -6.97 23.13 -3.75
N PRO A 3 -5.63 23.02 -3.52
CA PRO A 3 -5.11 22.84 -2.16
C PRO A 3 -5.42 23.98 -1.18
N ILE A 4 -5.75 25.17 -1.67
CA ILE A 4 -6.02 26.35 -0.84
C ILE A 4 -7.34 26.22 -0.08
N LEU A 5 -8.30 25.50 -0.63
CA LEU A 5 -9.67 25.37 -0.11
C LEU A 5 -9.86 24.12 0.78
N LEU A 6 -8.88 23.26 0.90
CA LEU A 6 -8.95 22.02 1.67
C LEU A 6 -8.19 22.15 2.99
N ASP A 7 -8.71 21.56 4.05
CA ASP A 7 -8.01 21.50 5.35
C ASP A 7 -6.94 20.42 5.38
N ILE A 8 -7.09 19.38 4.58
CA ILE A 8 -6.17 18.23 4.44
C ILE A 8 -5.91 17.99 2.96
N ILE A 9 -4.66 17.72 2.61
CA ILE A 9 -4.31 17.22 1.28
C ILE A 9 -4.37 15.70 1.30
N SER A 10 -5.23 15.13 0.45
CA SER A 10 -5.35 13.67 0.34
C SER A 10 -5.25 13.24 -1.11
N PHE A 11 -4.53 12.13 -1.36
CA PHE A 11 -4.41 11.54 -2.68
C PHE A 11 -4.09 10.04 -2.61
N ASN A 12 -4.35 9.34 -3.72
CA ASN A 12 -3.98 7.95 -3.91
C ASN A 12 -2.56 7.88 -4.49
N GLU A 13 -1.75 6.95 -3.98
CA GLU A 13 -0.45 6.67 -4.54
C GLU A 13 -0.27 5.16 -4.73
N TYR A 14 0.32 4.79 -5.85
CA TYR A 14 0.56 3.39 -6.21
C TYR A 14 1.96 3.20 -6.80
N VAL A 15 2.94 3.91 -6.24
CA VAL A 15 4.36 3.70 -6.58
C VAL A 15 4.73 2.25 -6.29
N GLY A 16 5.40 1.62 -7.24
CA GLY A 16 5.76 0.21 -7.16
C GLY A 16 4.64 -0.75 -7.57
N TRP A 17 3.45 -0.25 -7.92
CA TRP A 17 2.38 -1.09 -8.46
C TRP A 17 1.87 -0.64 -9.83
N TYR A 18 1.33 0.56 -9.97
CA TYR A 18 0.95 1.14 -11.25
C TYR A 18 2.04 2.04 -11.83
N ASP A 19 2.95 2.48 -10.99
CA ASP A 19 4.05 3.36 -11.35
C ASP A 19 5.40 2.72 -10.94
N GLY A 20 5.98 1.98 -11.87
CA GLY A 20 7.26 1.29 -11.71
C GLY A 20 7.20 0.03 -10.85
N ASP A 21 8.37 -0.39 -10.36
CA ASP A 21 8.57 -1.53 -9.48
C ASP A 21 8.76 -1.09 -8.03
N SER A 22 8.72 -2.04 -7.08
CA SER A 22 8.80 -1.75 -5.64
C SER A 22 10.03 -0.91 -5.24
N GLU A 23 11.17 -1.11 -5.92
CA GLU A 23 12.39 -0.32 -5.68
C GLU A 23 12.25 1.17 -5.99
N LYS A 24 11.24 1.58 -6.77
CA LYS A 24 10.97 2.99 -7.02
C LYS A 24 10.63 3.75 -5.74
N CYS A 25 9.97 3.11 -4.78
CA CYS A 25 9.63 3.70 -3.48
C CYS A 25 10.86 4.26 -2.75
N ASP A 26 12.04 3.65 -2.93
CA ASP A 26 13.26 4.07 -2.25
C ASP A 26 13.78 5.43 -2.72
N ARG A 27 13.41 5.82 -3.94
CA ARG A 27 13.92 7.02 -4.64
C ARG A 27 12.91 8.16 -4.71
N VAL A 28 11.64 7.90 -4.43
CA VAL A 28 10.61 8.94 -4.45
C VAL A 28 10.78 9.87 -3.26
N ASN A 29 10.85 11.16 -3.55
CA ASN A 29 10.80 12.23 -2.57
C ASN A 29 9.55 13.06 -2.81
N TRP A 30 8.80 13.29 -1.75
CA TRP A 30 7.56 14.05 -1.76
C TRP A 30 7.83 15.48 -1.30
N THR A 31 7.35 16.44 -2.06
CA THR A 31 7.40 17.86 -1.70
C THR A 31 6.00 18.45 -1.83
N PHE A 32 5.60 19.24 -0.85
CA PHE A 32 4.29 19.90 -0.85
C PHE A 32 4.50 21.38 -0.57
N ASP A 33 3.95 22.23 -1.44
CA ASP A 33 3.94 23.69 -1.26
C ASP A 33 2.78 24.09 -0.29
N THR A 34 2.82 23.53 0.91
CA THR A 34 1.79 23.79 1.94
C THR A 34 2.25 23.26 3.30
N GLN A 35 1.69 23.86 4.36
CA GLN A 35 1.84 23.39 5.74
C GLN A 35 0.66 22.52 6.20
N LYS A 36 -0.26 22.17 5.27
CA LYS A 36 -1.43 21.38 5.61
C LYS A 36 -1.07 19.92 5.83
N PRO A 37 -1.81 19.19 6.69
CA PRO A 37 -1.64 17.76 6.86
C PRO A 37 -1.81 17.00 5.53
N VAL A 38 -0.98 15.99 5.33
CA VAL A 38 -1.02 15.11 4.15
C VAL A 38 -1.58 13.76 4.55
N PHE A 39 -2.48 13.21 3.73
CA PHE A 39 -3.08 11.90 3.93
C PHE A 39 -3.01 11.08 2.64
N ILE A 40 -2.46 9.88 2.71
CA ILE A 40 -2.47 8.93 1.58
C ILE A 40 -3.73 8.08 1.69
N SER A 41 -4.72 8.37 0.86
CA SER A 41 -6.04 7.72 0.89
C SER A 41 -6.07 6.32 0.30
N GLU A 42 -5.13 5.99 -0.58
CA GLU A 42 -4.92 4.62 -1.05
C GLU A 42 -3.43 4.40 -1.38
N LEU A 43 -2.94 3.22 -1.05
CA LEU A 43 -1.64 2.70 -1.48
C LEU A 43 -1.68 1.16 -1.49
N GLY A 44 -0.75 0.54 -2.19
CA GLY A 44 -0.56 -0.91 -2.11
C GLY A 44 -0.42 -1.62 -3.45
N GLY A 45 -0.37 -2.92 -3.38
CA GLY A 45 -0.26 -3.84 -4.52
C GLY A 45 -0.90 -5.18 -4.23
N GLY A 46 -1.07 -6.00 -5.26
CA GLY A 46 -1.79 -7.27 -5.16
C GLY A 46 -0.88 -8.47 -4.93
N ALA A 47 -1.39 -9.45 -4.19
CA ALA A 47 -0.87 -10.81 -4.12
C ALA A 47 -2.01 -11.82 -4.04
N LEU A 48 -1.82 -12.99 -4.63
CA LEU A 48 -2.67 -14.14 -4.39
C LEU A 48 -2.15 -14.86 -3.14
N TYR A 49 -3.03 -15.08 -2.16
CA TYR A 49 -2.66 -15.84 -0.95
C TYR A 49 -2.14 -17.23 -1.32
N GLY A 50 -1.00 -17.62 -0.74
CA GLY A 50 -0.32 -18.90 -1.02
C GLY A 50 0.51 -18.92 -2.30
N ARG A 51 0.50 -17.85 -3.12
CA ARG A 51 1.42 -17.73 -4.24
C ARG A 51 2.76 -17.18 -3.76
N HIS A 52 3.78 -18.01 -3.84
CA HIS A 52 5.15 -17.70 -3.41
C HIS A 52 6.11 -17.62 -4.60
N GLY A 53 7.14 -16.78 -4.48
CA GLY A 53 8.15 -16.61 -5.51
C GLY A 53 9.13 -15.47 -5.19
N SER A 54 9.75 -14.94 -6.23
CA SER A 54 10.69 -13.84 -6.08
C SER A 54 9.97 -12.55 -5.60
N PRO A 55 10.61 -11.72 -4.74
CA PRO A 55 10.11 -10.39 -4.42
C PRO A 55 9.96 -9.46 -5.64
N LYS A 56 10.47 -9.84 -6.80
CA LYS A 56 10.29 -9.11 -8.06
C LYS A 56 9.15 -9.65 -8.91
N GLU A 57 8.56 -10.78 -8.54
CA GLU A 57 7.45 -11.39 -9.25
C GLU A 57 6.12 -10.87 -8.72
N ARG A 58 5.41 -10.10 -9.54
CA ARG A 58 4.10 -9.55 -9.17
C ARG A 58 3.11 -10.65 -8.80
N PHE A 59 2.20 -10.32 -7.90
CA PHE A 59 1.18 -11.19 -7.34
C PHE A 59 1.69 -12.31 -6.43
N THR A 60 2.99 -12.41 -6.15
CA THR A 60 3.49 -13.24 -5.04
C THR A 60 3.30 -12.52 -3.71
N GLU A 61 3.20 -13.26 -2.62
CA GLU A 61 3.15 -12.66 -1.27
C GLU A 61 4.45 -11.92 -0.95
N GLU A 62 5.59 -12.41 -1.46
CA GLU A 62 6.91 -11.79 -1.29
C GLU A 62 7.01 -10.43 -1.99
N TYR A 63 6.41 -10.29 -3.19
CA TYR A 63 6.35 -8.99 -3.86
C TYR A 63 5.50 -7.99 -3.06
N GLN A 64 4.32 -8.41 -2.59
CA GLN A 64 3.45 -7.54 -1.80
C GLN A 64 4.12 -7.15 -0.48
N GLU A 65 4.79 -8.09 0.19
CA GLU A 65 5.56 -7.84 1.41
C GLU A 65 6.66 -6.80 1.19
N ASP A 66 7.53 -7.00 0.18
CA ASP A 66 8.62 -6.07 -0.17
C ASP A 66 8.07 -4.68 -0.49
N LEU A 67 7.00 -4.62 -1.29
CA LEU A 67 6.33 -3.37 -1.62
C LEU A 67 5.86 -2.63 -0.36
N TYR A 68 5.21 -3.31 0.58
CA TYR A 68 4.73 -2.66 1.81
C TYR A 68 5.86 -2.27 2.75
N ILE A 69 6.96 -3.02 2.82
CA ILE A 69 8.16 -2.61 3.55
C ILE A 69 8.70 -1.29 2.99
N ARG A 70 8.82 -1.18 1.66
CA ARG A 70 9.30 0.02 0.98
C ARG A 70 8.31 1.18 1.11
N HIS A 71 7.00 0.92 1.02
CA HIS A 71 5.97 1.93 1.29
C HIS A 71 6.10 2.50 2.69
N VAL A 72 6.23 1.68 3.73
CA VAL A 72 6.43 2.17 5.11
C VAL A 72 7.67 3.07 5.19
N ASN A 73 8.78 2.68 4.56
CA ASN A 73 9.99 3.49 4.54
C ASN A 73 9.81 4.80 3.75
N MET A 74 9.07 4.77 2.65
CA MET A 74 8.72 5.97 1.86
C MET A 74 7.82 6.91 2.67
N LEU A 75 6.78 6.37 3.30
CA LEU A 75 5.81 7.12 4.10
C LEU A 75 6.50 7.88 5.27
N LYS A 76 7.48 7.26 5.92
CA LYS A 76 8.27 7.90 6.99
C LYS A 76 9.05 9.14 6.52
N ARG A 77 9.24 9.30 5.20
CA ARG A 77 9.93 10.47 4.61
C ARG A 77 8.98 11.56 4.12
N ILE A 78 7.66 11.36 4.18
CA ILE A 78 6.67 12.34 3.71
C ILE A 78 6.51 13.45 4.75
N PRO A 79 6.83 14.72 4.40
CA PRO A 79 6.64 15.84 5.32
C PRO A 79 5.15 16.03 5.63
N GLY A 80 4.80 16.17 6.91
CA GLY A 80 3.43 16.44 7.34
C GLY A 80 2.44 15.29 7.12
N LEU A 81 2.93 14.06 6.95
CA LEU A 81 2.05 12.89 6.85
C LEU A 81 1.25 12.71 8.14
N ALA A 82 -0.06 12.86 8.06
CA ALA A 82 -1.01 12.71 9.16
C ALA A 82 -1.62 11.30 9.23
N GLY A 83 -1.59 10.55 8.12
CA GLY A 83 -2.09 9.19 8.10
C GLY A 83 -2.18 8.59 6.71
N THR A 84 -2.55 7.31 6.68
CA THR A 84 -2.71 6.55 5.44
C THR A 84 -3.71 5.41 5.61
N THR A 85 -4.37 5.05 4.51
CA THR A 85 -5.23 3.87 4.41
C THR A 85 -4.77 2.99 3.25
N PRO A 86 -4.28 1.79 3.52
CA PRO A 86 -3.94 0.83 2.47
C PRO A 86 -5.16 0.40 1.67
N TRP A 87 -5.01 0.21 0.38
CA TRP A 87 -5.99 -0.42 -0.47
C TRP A 87 -5.57 -1.87 -0.77
N ILE A 88 -6.17 -2.85 -0.11
CA ILE A 88 -7.31 -2.79 0.78
C ILE A 88 -7.16 -3.84 1.88
N LEU A 89 -8.04 -3.85 2.89
CA LEU A 89 -7.95 -4.83 3.97
C LEU A 89 -8.18 -6.26 3.47
N LYS A 90 -9.21 -6.51 2.67
CA LYS A 90 -9.62 -7.85 2.24
C LYS A 90 -9.82 -7.92 0.73
N ASP A 91 -9.38 -9.01 0.11
CA ASP A 91 -9.69 -9.32 -1.29
C ASP A 91 -11.20 -9.32 -1.50
N PHE A 92 -11.65 -8.74 -2.60
CA PHE A 92 -13.07 -8.65 -2.92
C PHE A 92 -13.35 -8.95 -4.39
N ARG A 93 -14.57 -9.40 -4.67
CA ARG A 93 -14.99 -9.71 -6.03
C ARG A 93 -15.01 -8.45 -6.90
N SER A 94 -14.31 -8.53 -8.02
CA SER A 94 -14.15 -7.44 -8.98
C SER A 94 -14.11 -8.02 -10.40
N PRO A 95 -15.27 -8.12 -11.09
CA PRO A 95 -15.37 -8.80 -12.39
C PRO A 95 -14.54 -8.18 -13.52
N ARG A 96 -13.88 -7.05 -13.28
CA ARG A 96 -12.93 -6.42 -14.22
C ARG A 96 -11.48 -6.90 -14.06
N ARG A 97 -11.24 -7.88 -13.18
CA ARG A 97 -9.90 -8.39 -12.84
C ARG A 97 -9.74 -9.81 -13.36
N HIS A 98 -9.22 -9.93 -14.59
CA HIS A 98 -9.29 -11.18 -15.37
C HIS A 98 -7.96 -11.92 -15.53
N VAL A 99 -6.91 -11.60 -14.76
CA VAL A 99 -5.67 -12.38 -14.87
C VAL A 99 -5.95 -13.81 -14.42
N PRO A 100 -5.97 -14.81 -15.35
CA PRO A 100 -6.32 -16.19 -15.04
C PRO A 100 -5.42 -16.77 -13.94
N GLU A 101 -5.97 -17.68 -13.12
CA GLU A 101 -5.25 -18.39 -12.05
C GLU A 101 -4.71 -17.48 -10.93
N ILE A 102 -4.80 -16.16 -11.09
CA ILE A 102 -4.32 -15.19 -10.10
C ILE A 102 -5.48 -14.35 -9.57
N GLN A 103 -6.12 -13.64 -10.48
CA GLN A 103 -7.18 -12.72 -10.06
C GLN A 103 -8.55 -13.39 -10.06
N ASP A 104 -8.94 -14.12 -11.11
CA ASP A 104 -10.19 -14.86 -11.22
C ASP A 104 -11.39 -14.03 -10.74
N ASP A 105 -11.55 -12.83 -11.32
CA ASP A 105 -12.58 -11.86 -10.93
C ASP A 105 -12.46 -11.30 -9.50
N PHE A 106 -11.29 -11.36 -8.88
CA PHE A 106 -11.04 -10.71 -7.59
C PHE A 106 -10.01 -9.60 -7.70
N ASN A 107 -10.23 -8.53 -6.96
CA ASN A 107 -9.16 -7.60 -6.63
C ASN A 107 -8.29 -8.21 -5.52
N ARG A 108 -7.06 -8.56 -5.85
CA ARG A 108 -6.11 -9.23 -4.95
C ARG A 108 -5.21 -8.27 -4.16
N LYS A 109 -5.60 -7.01 -4.03
CA LYS A 109 -4.85 -6.03 -3.23
C LYS A 109 -5.11 -6.13 -1.72
N GLY A 110 -5.97 -7.04 -1.28
CA GLY A 110 -6.19 -7.30 0.12
C GLY A 110 -4.91 -7.69 0.87
N LEU A 111 -4.79 -7.21 2.09
CA LEU A 111 -3.83 -7.72 3.07
C LEU A 111 -4.28 -9.08 3.63
N VAL A 112 -5.57 -9.33 3.50
CA VAL A 112 -6.26 -10.57 3.87
C VAL A 112 -6.93 -11.12 2.62
N SER A 113 -6.89 -12.44 2.41
CA SER A 113 -7.56 -13.09 1.30
C SER A 113 -9.09 -13.02 1.43
N ASP A 114 -9.80 -13.34 0.35
CA ASP A 114 -11.27 -13.48 0.34
C ASP A 114 -11.79 -14.51 1.37
N LYS A 115 -10.94 -15.47 1.75
CA LYS A 115 -11.24 -16.50 2.77
C LYS A 115 -10.77 -16.13 4.19
N GLY A 116 -10.18 -14.96 4.38
CA GLY A 116 -9.77 -14.49 5.70
C GLY A 116 -8.33 -14.81 6.10
N GLN A 117 -7.52 -15.40 5.21
CA GLN A 117 -6.12 -15.67 5.52
C GLN A 117 -5.27 -14.39 5.40
N LYS A 118 -4.43 -14.12 6.39
CA LYS A 118 -3.52 -12.98 6.41
C LYS A 118 -2.35 -13.25 5.49
N LYS A 119 -2.08 -12.32 4.55
CA LYS A 119 -0.91 -12.37 3.68
C LYS A 119 0.31 -11.78 4.40
N LYS A 120 1.52 -11.99 3.87
CA LYS A 120 2.76 -11.48 4.48
C LYS A 120 2.75 -9.98 4.72
N ALA A 121 2.24 -9.19 3.79
CA ALA A 121 2.13 -7.74 3.91
C ALA A 121 1.24 -7.27 5.09
N PHE A 122 0.28 -8.08 5.53
CA PHE A 122 -0.51 -7.79 6.73
C PHE A 122 0.39 -7.61 7.95
N PHE A 123 1.39 -8.47 8.11
CA PHE A 123 2.28 -8.44 9.27
C PHE A 123 3.26 -7.26 9.22
N VAL A 124 3.63 -6.79 8.02
CA VAL A 124 4.42 -5.57 7.86
C VAL A 124 3.68 -4.36 8.44
N LEU A 125 2.42 -4.16 8.06
CA LEU A 125 1.62 -3.05 8.60
C LEU A 125 1.27 -3.23 10.07
N GLN A 126 0.99 -4.46 10.52
CA GLN A 126 0.74 -4.72 11.94
C GLN A 126 1.94 -4.31 12.80
N LYS A 127 3.16 -4.62 12.35
CA LYS A 127 4.39 -4.22 13.04
C LYS A 127 4.51 -2.69 13.06
N TRP A 128 4.34 -2.04 11.92
CA TRP A 128 4.46 -0.59 11.83
C TRP A 128 3.43 0.14 12.70
N TYR A 129 2.18 -0.29 12.71
CA TYR A 129 1.15 0.32 13.57
C TYR A 129 1.44 0.15 15.07
N LYS A 130 2.04 -0.98 15.48
CA LYS A 130 2.51 -1.15 16.85
C LYS A 130 3.62 -0.15 17.19
N GLU A 131 4.61 0.01 16.30
CA GLU A 131 5.69 0.99 16.47
C GLU A 131 5.14 2.41 16.63
N LEU A 132 4.16 2.80 15.80
CA LEU A 132 3.50 4.10 15.92
C LEU A 132 2.77 4.26 17.26
N THR A 133 2.00 3.25 17.66
CA THR A 133 1.27 3.29 18.94
C THR A 133 2.22 3.45 20.14
N GLU A 134 3.39 2.83 20.11
CA GLU A 134 4.40 2.95 21.16
C GLU A 134 5.08 4.31 21.17
N ALA A 135 5.30 4.91 19.99
CA ALA A 135 5.93 6.23 19.86
C ALA A 135 5.04 7.40 20.34
N TYR A 136 3.71 7.20 20.39
CA TYR A 136 2.75 8.22 20.83
C TYR A 136 2.20 8.00 22.26
N LYS A 137 2.80 7.08 23.02
CA LYS A 137 2.54 6.92 24.46
C LYS A 137 3.45 7.82 25.29
#